data_2e93de8da4e40f5df9ba9b36fe05d903
#
_entry.id   2e93de8da4e40f5df9ba9b36fe05d903
#
_cell.length_a   1.000
_cell.length_b   1.000
_cell.length_c   1.000
_cell.angle_alpha   90.00
_cell.angle_beta   90.00
_cell.angle_gamma   90.00
#
_symmetry.space_group_name_H-M   'P 1'
#
loop_
_entity.id
_entity.type
_entity.pdbx_description
1 polymer ?
#
loop_
_entity_poly.entity_id
_entity_poly.type
_entity_poly.pdbx_seq_one_letter_code
_entity_poly.pdbx_strand_id
1 'polypeptide(L)'
;MRNSWPSSAAELESLQLELAALEPPAWRPSPALVVGAVFACGPRGVTGSGAADDPGWAAVVVGRRSSAVSGRLGGPYSPGLLALREGELLERAVRSLADKPDVLLVNATGRDHPRRAGLALHLGWALDVPTIGVTARLLHDGEGAARTPGGLWVHAGWRTEAETALQIVASVTGGARTPTPLREARRLARTARSYGGPT
;
A
#
# COMPACT_ATOMS: atom_id res chain seq x y z
N MET A 1 -19.21 -11.23 5.40
CA MET A 1 -17.85 -10.73 5.14
C MET A 1 -17.48 -9.81 6.29
N ARG A 2 -16.34 -10.00 6.96
CA ARG A 2 -15.88 -9.02 7.95
C ARG A 2 -15.58 -7.71 7.20
N ASN A 3 -16.04 -6.57 7.73
CA ASN A 3 -15.63 -5.27 7.21
C ASN A 3 -14.13 -5.14 7.44
N SER A 4 -13.35 -5.15 6.38
CA SER A 4 -11.87 -5.13 6.46
C SER A 4 -11.34 -3.75 6.85
N TRP A 5 -12.17 -2.70 6.78
CA TRP A 5 -11.76 -1.33 7.00
C TRP A 5 -12.53 -0.69 8.14
N PRO A 6 -11.84 -0.37 9.25
CA PRO A 6 -12.41 0.33 10.39
C PRO A 6 -12.92 1.72 10.03
N SER A 7 -13.91 2.19 10.76
CA SER A 7 -14.50 3.53 10.59
C SER A 7 -13.92 4.56 11.57
N SER A 8 -13.17 4.11 12.57
CA SER A 8 -12.56 4.95 13.60
C SER A 8 -11.11 4.60 13.89
N ALA A 9 -10.38 5.53 14.49
CA ALA A 9 -9.00 5.29 14.92
C ALA A 9 -8.91 4.16 15.95
N ALA A 10 -9.82 4.10 16.91
CA ALA A 10 -9.82 3.08 17.95
C ALA A 10 -10.06 1.67 17.37
N GLU A 11 -10.99 1.53 16.44
CA GLU A 11 -11.22 0.26 15.74
C GLU A 11 -9.99 -0.16 14.91
N LEU A 12 -9.35 0.80 14.21
CA LEU A 12 -8.14 0.51 13.46
C LEU A 12 -7.00 0.09 14.37
N GLU A 13 -6.80 0.77 15.49
CA GLU A 13 -5.75 0.42 16.45
C GLU A 13 -5.95 -0.96 17.05
N SER A 14 -7.18 -1.33 17.39
CA SER A 14 -7.53 -2.68 17.84
C SER A 14 -7.22 -3.72 16.76
N LEU A 15 -7.67 -3.49 15.53
CA LEU A 15 -7.41 -4.40 14.42
C LEU A 15 -5.91 -4.51 14.09
N GLN A 16 -5.15 -3.41 14.21
CA GLN A 16 -3.69 -3.47 14.02
C GLN A 16 -3.02 -4.40 15.03
N LEU A 17 -3.45 -4.41 16.28
CA LEU A 17 -2.93 -5.34 17.30
C LEU A 17 -3.32 -6.79 17.00
N GLU A 18 -4.54 -7.04 16.55
CA GLU A 18 -4.97 -8.36 16.10
C GLU A 18 -4.14 -8.86 14.91
N LEU A 19 -3.96 -8.02 13.89
CA LEU A 19 -3.16 -8.35 12.71
C LEU A 19 -1.68 -8.56 13.02
N ALA A 20 -1.13 -7.81 13.98
CA ALA A 20 0.24 -7.95 14.44
C ALA A 20 0.52 -9.32 15.06
N ALA A 21 -0.48 -9.90 15.72
CA ALA A 21 -0.40 -11.21 16.34
C ALA A 21 -0.51 -12.38 15.33
N LEU A 22 -0.90 -12.11 14.08
CA LEU A 22 -0.99 -13.14 13.06
C LEU A 22 0.39 -13.46 12.49
N GLU A 23 0.72 -14.75 12.46
CA GLU A 23 1.97 -15.28 11.89
C GLU A 23 1.67 -16.25 10.74
N PRO A 24 1.14 -15.77 9.60
CA PRO A 24 0.90 -16.62 8.46
C PRO A 24 2.21 -17.17 7.89
N PRO A 25 2.21 -18.37 7.27
CA PRO A 25 3.38 -18.88 6.60
C PRO A 25 3.95 -17.88 5.59
N ALA A 26 5.27 -17.71 5.61
CA ALA A 26 5.95 -16.85 4.65
C ALA A 26 5.71 -17.36 3.22
N TRP A 27 5.34 -16.44 2.34
CA TRP A 27 5.20 -16.71 0.93
C TRP A 27 6.59 -16.85 0.28
N ARG A 28 6.69 -17.75 -0.70
CA ARG A 28 7.91 -17.97 -1.48
C ARG A 28 7.68 -17.55 -2.91
N PRO A 29 8.53 -16.67 -3.49
CA PRO A 29 8.38 -16.25 -4.87
C PRO A 29 8.63 -17.38 -5.86
N SER A 30 7.83 -17.43 -6.94
CA SER A 30 8.07 -18.30 -8.08
C SER A 30 9.06 -17.65 -9.07
N PRO A 31 9.70 -18.43 -9.97
CA PRO A 31 10.57 -17.86 -11.00
C PRO A 31 9.85 -16.91 -11.98
N ALA A 32 8.55 -17.14 -12.24
CA ALA A 32 7.72 -16.31 -13.11
C ALA A 32 6.88 -15.31 -12.32
N LEU A 33 7.57 -14.47 -11.52
CA LEU A 33 6.95 -13.54 -10.58
C LEU A 33 6.24 -12.36 -11.27
N VAL A 34 4.97 -12.18 -10.98
CA VAL A 34 4.18 -10.99 -11.38
C VAL A 34 4.07 -10.03 -10.22
N VAL A 35 4.85 -8.96 -10.28
CA VAL A 35 4.81 -7.89 -9.27
C VAL A 35 3.76 -6.85 -9.65
N GLY A 36 2.79 -6.62 -8.77
CA GLY A 36 1.85 -5.52 -8.88
C GLY A 36 2.22 -4.36 -7.99
N ALA A 37 1.56 -3.22 -8.19
CA ALA A 37 1.64 -2.08 -7.29
C ALA A 37 0.33 -1.32 -7.24
N VAL A 38 0.03 -0.73 -6.08
CA VAL A 38 -1.14 0.11 -5.87
C VAL A 38 -0.73 1.43 -5.22
N PHE A 39 -1.40 2.52 -5.61
CA PHE A 39 -1.15 3.84 -5.07
C PHE A 39 -2.45 4.66 -5.01
N ALA A 40 -2.65 5.42 -3.93
CA ALA A 40 -3.74 6.37 -3.79
C ALA A 40 -3.23 7.81 -3.67
N CYS A 41 -4.07 8.77 -4.04
CA CYS A 41 -3.84 10.19 -3.79
C CYS A 41 -5.15 10.93 -3.54
N GLY A 42 -5.08 11.97 -2.74
CA GLY A 42 -6.17 12.93 -2.51
C GLY A 42 -6.16 14.11 -3.48
N PRO A 43 -7.02 15.11 -3.26
CA PRO A 43 -7.12 16.32 -4.08
C PRO A 43 -5.82 17.12 -4.09
N ARG A 44 -5.66 17.99 -5.10
CA ARG A 44 -4.53 18.93 -5.16
C ARG A 44 -4.81 20.16 -4.28
N GLY A 45 -3.74 20.75 -3.78
CA GLY A 45 -3.83 22.02 -3.04
C GLY A 45 -4.39 21.93 -1.63
N VAL A 46 -4.68 20.71 -1.15
CA VAL A 46 -5.06 20.50 0.26
C VAL A 46 -3.83 20.70 1.13
N THR A 47 -3.91 21.65 2.05
CA THR A 47 -2.91 21.86 3.08
C THR A 47 -3.28 21.09 4.35
N GLY A 48 -2.30 20.55 5.06
CA GLY A 48 -2.53 19.76 6.27
C GLY A 48 -2.98 18.33 6.02
N SER A 49 -3.76 17.80 6.95
CA SER A 49 -4.13 16.37 6.99
C SER A 49 -5.25 15.96 6.03
N GLY A 50 -5.92 16.91 5.41
CA GLY A 50 -7.18 16.66 4.69
C GLY A 50 -8.33 16.31 5.64
N ALA A 51 -9.44 15.85 5.09
CA ALA A 51 -10.64 15.51 5.84
C ALA A 51 -11.14 14.10 5.49
N ALA A 52 -12.07 13.58 6.28
CA ALA A 52 -12.91 12.47 5.89
C ALA A 52 -13.74 12.88 4.66
N ASP A 53 -14.07 11.93 3.83
CA ASP A 53 -14.81 12.12 2.59
C ASP A 53 -14.14 13.02 1.53
N ASP A 54 -12.88 13.40 1.72
CA ASP A 54 -12.11 14.00 0.64
C ASP A 54 -12.15 13.12 -0.61
N PRO A 55 -12.27 13.70 -1.82
CA PRO A 55 -12.13 12.93 -3.04
C PRO A 55 -10.79 12.18 -3.08
N GLY A 56 -10.81 10.93 -3.49
CA GLY A 56 -9.64 10.08 -3.60
C GLY A 56 -9.56 9.37 -4.95
N TRP A 57 -8.36 9.13 -5.42
CA TRP A 57 -8.08 8.37 -6.63
C TRP A 57 -7.03 7.33 -6.34
N ALA A 58 -7.31 6.09 -6.69
CA ALA A 58 -6.35 5.01 -6.58
C ALA A 58 -6.17 4.31 -7.92
N ALA A 59 -4.98 3.78 -8.14
CA ALA A 59 -4.69 2.98 -9.32
C ALA A 59 -3.83 1.78 -8.95
N VAL A 60 -4.06 0.69 -9.68
CA VAL A 60 -3.33 -0.56 -9.58
C VAL A 60 -2.68 -0.88 -10.93
N VAL A 61 -1.50 -1.48 -10.88
CA VAL A 61 -0.78 -2.03 -12.04
C VAL A 61 -0.39 -3.46 -11.71
N VAL A 62 -0.68 -4.39 -12.61
CA VAL A 62 -0.28 -5.82 -12.51
C VAL A 62 0.23 -6.27 -13.87
N GLY A 63 1.53 -6.48 -14.00
CA GLY A 63 2.15 -6.78 -15.30
C GLY A 63 1.87 -5.65 -16.31
N ARG A 64 1.14 -5.97 -17.39
CA ARG A 64 0.75 -5.01 -18.44
C ARG A 64 -0.65 -4.43 -18.25
N ARG A 65 -1.37 -4.88 -17.24
CA ARG A 65 -2.74 -4.43 -16.96
C ARG A 65 -2.75 -3.37 -15.88
N SER A 66 -3.69 -2.46 -15.99
CA SER A 66 -3.88 -1.41 -14.98
C SER A 66 -5.34 -1.01 -14.90
N SER A 67 -5.72 -0.49 -13.74
CA SER A 67 -7.03 0.10 -13.50
C SER A 67 -6.89 1.29 -12.57
N ALA A 68 -7.82 2.23 -12.68
CA ALA A 68 -7.92 3.36 -11.77
C ALA A 68 -9.38 3.53 -11.32
N VAL A 69 -9.55 3.86 -10.05
CA VAL A 69 -10.85 4.10 -9.43
C VAL A 69 -10.85 5.44 -8.71
N SER A 70 -12.01 6.06 -8.61
CA SER A 70 -12.25 7.23 -7.77
C SER A 70 -13.20 6.87 -6.62
N GLY A 71 -13.12 7.62 -5.52
CA GLY A 71 -13.96 7.41 -4.35
C GLY A 71 -13.72 8.46 -3.28
N ARG A 72 -14.02 8.10 -2.05
CA ARG A 72 -13.81 8.94 -0.86
C ARG A 72 -12.66 8.38 -0.02
N LEU A 73 -11.93 9.26 0.64
CA LEU A 73 -10.92 8.91 1.63
C LEU A 73 -11.59 8.81 3.00
N GLY A 74 -11.27 7.76 3.78
CA GLY A 74 -11.98 7.43 5.00
C GLY A 74 -11.71 8.35 6.20
N GLY A 75 -10.67 9.20 6.12
CA GLY A 75 -10.35 10.10 7.24
C GLY A 75 -9.23 11.08 6.92
N PRO A 76 -8.89 11.99 7.82
CA PRO A 76 -7.71 12.83 7.71
C PRO A 76 -6.43 11.97 7.78
N TYR A 77 -5.35 12.45 7.19
CA TYR A 77 -4.05 11.82 7.36
C TYR A 77 -3.58 11.95 8.81
N SER A 78 -3.26 10.82 9.41
CA SER A 78 -2.60 10.76 10.71
C SER A 78 -1.48 9.71 10.65
N PRO A 79 -0.28 10.01 11.15
CA PRO A 79 0.80 9.04 11.25
C PRO A 79 0.33 7.78 12.00
N GLY A 80 0.60 6.60 11.42
CA GLY A 80 0.15 5.32 11.98
C GLY A 80 -1.31 4.93 11.68
N LEU A 81 -2.11 5.82 11.06
CA LEU A 81 -3.52 5.54 10.75
C LEU A 81 -3.84 5.63 9.25
N LEU A 82 -2.84 5.47 8.37
CA LEU A 82 -3.02 5.59 6.92
C LEU A 82 -4.04 4.59 6.36
N ALA A 83 -4.20 3.44 7.00
CA ALA A 83 -5.19 2.42 6.60
C ALA A 83 -6.63 2.94 6.72
N LEU A 84 -6.93 3.79 7.72
CA LEU A 84 -8.23 4.43 7.85
C LEU A 84 -8.52 5.36 6.67
N ARG A 85 -7.50 6.07 6.17
CA ARG A 85 -7.66 7.03 5.08
C ARG A 85 -7.75 6.38 3.71
N GLU A 86 -6.86 5.44 3.40
CA GLU A 86 -6.64 4.97 2.02
C GLU A 86 -7.03 3.51 1.80
N GLY A 87 -7.21 2.72 2.86
CA GLY A 87 -7.29 1.27 2.78
C GLY A 87 -8.41 0.76 1.88
N GLU A 88 -9.63 1.21 2.09
CA GLU A 88 -10.78 0.79 1.30
C GLU A 88 -10.63 1.14 -0.18
N LEU A 89 -10.13 2.35 -0.47
CA LEU A 89 -9.94 2.81 -1.84
C LEU A 89 -8.87 2.01 -2.58
N LEU A 90 -7.78 1.66 -1.88
CA LEU A 90 -6.72 0.81 -2.42
C LEU A 90 -7.21 -0.62 -2.68
N GLU A 91 -7.98 -1.20 -1.76
CA GLU A 91 -8.60 -2.51 -1.96
C GLU A 91 -9.52 -2.53 -3.19
N ARG A 92 -10.38 -1.52 -3.33
CA ARG A 92 -11.26 -1.37 -4.50
C ARG A 92 -10.46 -1.28 -5.81
N ALA A 93 -9.35 -0.55 -5.81
CA ALA A 93 -8.47 -0.48 -6.96
C ALA A 93 -7.90 -1.86 -7.33
N VAL A 94 -7.39 -2.61 -6.36
CA VAL A 94 -6.85 -3.96 -6.62
C VAL A 94 -7.94 -4.91 -7.10
N ARG A 95 -9.11 -4.90 -6.48
CA ARG A 95 -10.26 -5.75 -6.86
C ARG A 95 -10.88 -5.39 -8.22
N SER A 96 -10.59 -4.21 -8.76
CA SER A 96 -11.07 -3.81 -10.11
C SER A 96 -10.34 -4.53 -11.25
N LEU A 97 -9.24 -5.23 -10.97
CA LEU A 97 -8.58 -6.14 -11.91
C LEU A 97 -8.95 -7.60 -11.60
N ALA A 98 -9.23 -8.37 -12.64
CA ALA A 98 -9.48 -9.80 -12.50
C ALA A 98 -8.20 -10.57 -12.11
N ASP A 99 -7.05 -10.12 -12.61
CA ASP A 99 -5.78 -10.77 -12.34
C ASP A 99 -5.20 -10.28 -11.00
N LYS A 100 -4.82 -11.22 -10.16
CA LYS A 100 -4.09 -10.93 -8.92
C LYS A 100 -2.58 -10.96 -9.18
N PRO A 101 -1.81 -10.05 -8.57
CA PRO A 101 -0.35 -10.17 -8.56
C PRO A 101 0.08 -11.29 -7.61
N ASP A 102 1.28 -11.86 -7.83
CA ASP A 102 1.91 -12.77 -6.87
C ASP A 102 2.37 -12.02 -5.61
N VAL A 103 2.74 -10.73 -5.77
CA VAL A 103 3.07 -9.82 -4.69
C VAL A 103 2.70 -8.38 -5.06
N LEU A 104 2.19 -7.61 -4.11
CA LEU A 104 1.73 -6.23 -4.31
C LEU A 104 2.61 -5.24 -3.57
N LEU A 105 3.17 -4.26 -4.29
CA LEU A 105 3.87 -3.11 -3.70
C LEU A 105 2.87 -2.04 -3.27
N VAL A 106 3.04 -1.52 -2.06
CA VAL A 106 2.17 -0.51 -1.44
C VAL A 106 3.01 0.65 -0.91
N ASN A 107 2.59 1.89 -1.16
CA ASN A 107 3.30 3.06 -0.61
C ASN A 107 2.96 3.29 0.87
N ALA A 108 3.38 2.37 1.73
CA ALA A 108 3.05 2.36 3.16
C ALA A 108 4.05 1.51 3.95
N THR A 109 4.00 1.61 5.28
CA THR A 109 4.72 0.74 6.22
C THR A 109 4.06 -0.66 6.30
N GLY A 110 4.82 -1.63 6.77
CA GLY A 110 4.42 -3.01 7.01
C GLY A 110 4.52 -3.41 8.48
N ARG A 111 5.31 -4.45 8.77
CA ARG A 111 5.54 -4.97 10.13
C ARG A 111 6.41 -4.08 11.00
N ASP A 112 7.14 -3.17 10.42
CA ASP A 112 7.92 -2.12 11.10
C ASP A 112 7.07 -0.94 11.62
N HIS A 113 5.76 -0.97 11.41
CA HIS A 113 4.82 -0.01 11.98
C HIS A 113 4.85 -0.05 13.53
N PRO A 114 4.63 1.07 14.26
CA PRO A 114 4.61 1.09 15.73
C PRO A 114 3.72 0.03 16.38
N ARG A 115 2.59 -0.30 15.77
CA ARG A 115 1.69 -1.40 16.18
C ARG A 115 1.92 -2.67 15.35
N ARG A 116 3.07 -2.81 14.66
CA ARG A 116 3.47 -3.97 13.85
C ARG A 116 2.50 -4.35 12.71
N ALA A 117 1.55 -3.51 12.39
CA ALA A 117 0.56 -3.72 11.32
C ALA A 117 0.26 -2.40 10.59
N GLY A 118 1.14 -1.99 9.68
CA GLY A 118 0.92 -0.86 8.78
C GLY A 118 -0.01 -1.21 7.62
N LEU A 119 -0.37 -0.20 6.82
CA LEU A 119 -1.32 -0.36 5.72
C LEU A 119 -0.90 -1.44 4.70
N ALA A 120 0.40 -1.62 4.43
CA ALA A 120 0.82 -2.67 3.50
C ALA A 120 0.45 -4.07 4.03
N LEU A 121 0.67 -4.34 5.32
CA LEU A 121 0.28 -5.60 5.94
C LEU A 121 -1.24 -5.75 5.96
N HIS A 122 -1.97 -4.73 6.39
CA HIS A 122 -3.43 -4.74 6.49
C HIS A 122 -4.09 -5.01 5.11
N LEU A 123 -3.64 -4.32 4.07
CA LEU A 123 -4.15 -4.51 2.70
C LEU A 123 -3.87 -5.92 2.18
N GLY A 124 -2.68 -6.47 2.47
CA GLY A 124 -2.33 -7.84 2.11
C GLY A 124 -3.23 -8.88 2.78
N TRP A 125 -3.54 -8.68 4.06
CA TRP A 125 -4.50 -9.52 4.80
C TRP A 125 -5.92 -9.44 4.20
N ALA A 126 -6.41 -8.24 3.91
CA ALA A 126 -7.74 -8.03 3.34
C ALA A 126 -7.91 -8.65 1.94
N LEU A 127 -6.84 -8.67 1.14
CA LEU A 127 -6.82 -9.22 -0.22
C LEU A 127 -6.41 -10.70 -0.28
N ASP A 128 -5.82 -11.23 0.79
CA ASP A 128 -5.07 -12.50 0.82
C ASP A 128 -4.00 -12.57 -0.29
N VAL A 129 -3.18 -11.50 -0.37
CA VAL A 129 -2.08 -11.36 -1.33
C VAL A 129 -0.81 -10.95 -0.58
N PRO A 130 0.35 -11.57 -0.84
CA PRO A 130 1.63 -11.11 -0.30
C PRO A 130 1.87 -9.64 -0.62
N THR A 131 2.33 -8.85 0.37
CA THR A 131 2.53 -7.41 0.17
C THR A 131 3.89 -6.94 0.67
N ILE A 132 4.39 -5.90 0.03
CA ILE A 132 5.62 -5.20 0.39
C ILE A 132 5.33 -3.71 0.48
N GLY A 133 5.65 -3.11 1.61
CA GLY A 133 5.61 -1.66 1.76
C GLY A 133 6.86 -1.01 1.17
N VAL A 134 6.71 0.17 0.55
CA VAL A 134 7.83 0.96 0.03
C VAL A 134 7.60 2.43 0.34
N THR A 135 8.50 3.06 1.12
CA THR A 135 8.36 4.47 1.51
C THR A 135 9.64 5.26 1.29
N ALA A 136 9.50 6.58 1.17
CA ALA A 136 10.65 7.48 1.07
C ALA A 136 11.22 7.87 2.46
N ARG A 137 10.42 7.72 3.51
CA ARG A 137 10.76 8.06 4.89
C ARG A 137 10.24 6.98 5.83
N LEU A 138 10.93 6.78 6.93
CA LEU A 138 10.43 5.96 8.04
C LEU A 138 9.34 6.70 8.79
N LEU A 139 8.43 5.93 9.37
CA LEU A 139 7.40 6.46 10.27
C LEU A 139 7.97 6.66 11.70
N HIS A 140 8.91 5.81 12.10
CA HIS A 140 9.64 5.83 13.37
C HIS A 140 11.03 5.18 13.17
N ASP A 141 11.67 4.68 14.19
CA ASP A 141 13.07 4.18 14.23
C ASP A 141 13.43 3.11 13.17
N GLY A 142 12.45 2.56 12.47
CA GLY A 142 12.66 1.69 11.31
C GLY A 142 13.17 0.29 11.62
N GLU A 143 13.01 -0.16 12.84
CA GLU A 143 13.37 -1.54 13.23
C GLU A 143 12.62 -2.53 12.36
N GLY A 144 13.36 -3.38 11.64
CA GLY A 144 12.80 -4.36 10.70
C GLY A 144 12.55 -3.86 9.27
N ALA A 145 12.78 -2.57 8.95
CA ALA A 145 12.78 -2.07 7.59
C ALA A 145 14.17 -2.19 6.94
N ALA A 146 14.21 -2.58 5.67
CA ALA A 146 15.43 -2.61 4.87
C ALA A 146 15.57 -1.34 4.02
N ARG A 147 16.78 -0.99 3.59
CA ARG A 147 17.01 0.20 2.77
C ARG A 147 17.57 -0.18 1.40
N THR A 148 16.98 0.34 0.34
CA THR A 148 17.52 0.17 -1.01
C THR A 148 18.74 1.09 -1.24
N PRO A 149 19.63 0.78 -2.20
CA PRO A 149 20.71 1.69 -2.60
C PRO A 149 20.19 3.08 -3.03
N GLY A 150 18.99 3.17 -3.61
CA GLY A 150 18.33 4.43 -3.99
C GLY A 150 17.69 5.21 -2.82
N GLY A 151 17.88 4.74 -1.59
CA GLY A 151 17.43 5.42 -0.37
C GLY A 151 15.94 5.30 -0.07
N LEU A 152 15.24 4.31 -0.64
CA LEU A 152 13.89 3.95 -0.21
C LEU A 152 13.94 2.93 0.92
N TRP A 153 12.92 2.96 1.77
CA TRP A 153 12.69 1.96 2.79
C TRP A 153 11.74 0.89 2.29
N VAL A 154 12.07 -0.36 2.57
CA VAL A 154 11.31 -1.56 2.19
C VAL A 154 10.83 -2.23 3.46
N HIS A 155 9.57 -2.51 3.52
CA HIS A 155 8.85 -2.99 4.70
C HIS A 155 8.22 -4.34 4.39
N ALA A 156 8.52 -5.37 5.19
CA ALA A 156 7.79 -6.63 5.12
C ALA A 156 6.31 -6.39 5.44
N GLY A 157 5.43 -6.84 4.56
CA GLY A 157 3.98 -6.74 4.72
C GLY A 157 3.33 -8.07 5.10
N TRP A 158 2.23 -8.41 4.45
CA TRP A 158 1.55 -9.67 4.63
C TRP A 158 2.31 -10.82 3.96
N ARG A 159 2.62 -11.87 4.71
CA ARG A 159 3.30 -13.09 4.24
C ARG A 159 4.67 -12.86 3.56
N THR A 160 5.30 -11.72 3.75
CA THR A 160 6.64 -11.43 3.21
C THR A 160 7.66 -11.23 4.33
N GLU A 161 8.90 -11.58 4.04
CA GLU A 161 10.07 -11.37 4.89
C GLU A 161 10.92 -10.22 4.35
N ALA A 162 11.69 -9.54 5.21
CA ALA A 162 12.44 -8.34 4.85
C ALA A 162 13.45 -8.57 3.71
N GLU A 163 14.17 -9.68 3.74
CA GLU A 163 15.15 -10.02 2.70
C GLU A 163 14.48 -10.26 1.34
N THR A 164 13.44 -11.09 1.31
CA THR A 164 12.65 -11.36 0.10
C THR A 164 12.03 -10.07 -0.44
N ALA A 165 11.51 -9.22 0.42
CA ALA A 165 10.94 -7.93 0.04
C ALA A 165 11.98 -7.03 -0.62
N LEU A 166 13.19 -6.94 -0.05
CA LEU A 166 14.29 -6.14 -0.61
C LEU A 166 14.73 -6.64 -1.99
N GLN A 167 14.88 -7.94 -2.16
CA GLN A 167 15.25 -8.58 -3.44
C GLN A 167 14.21 -8.29 -4.52
N ILE A 168 12.92 -8.42 -4.22
CA ILE A 168 11.82 -8.15 -5.15
C ILE A 168 11.80 -6.67 -5.54
N VAL A 169 11.88 -5.76 -4.57
CA VAL A 169 11.91 -4.33 -4.86
C VAL A 169 13.11 -3.98 -5.74
N ALA A 170 14.29 -4.52 -5.47
CA ALA A 170 15.49 -4.31 -6.29
C ALA A 170 15.29 -4.79 -7.73
N SER A 171 14.69 -5.96 -7.95
CA SER A 171 14.49 -6.56 -9.28
C SER A 171 13.57 -5.73 -10.18
N VAL A 172 12.63 -4.97 -9.62
CA VAL A 172 11.65 -4.17 -10.39
C VAL A 172 11.95 -2.66 -10.37
N THR A 173 13.09 -2.24 -9.79
CA THR A 173 13.47 -0.82 -9.71
C THR A 173 14.14 -0.32 -10.99
N GLY A 174 14.91 -1.15 -11.70
CA GLY A 174 15.40 -0.87 -13.06
C GLY A 174 16.26 0.40 -13.17
N GLY A 175 17.20 0.63 -12.25
CA GLY A 175 18.09 1.81 -12.25
C GLY A 175 17.44 3.13 -11.83
N ALA A 176 16.13 3.19 -11.68
CA ALA A 176 15.44 4.37 -11.11
C ALA A 176 15.43 4.30 -9.58
N ARG A 177 15.06 5.40 -8.92
CA ARG A 177 14.93 5.41 -7.46
C ARG A 177 13.74 4.59 -6.98
N THR A 178 12.59 4.68 -7.68
CA THR A 178 11.33 4.06 -7.28
C THR A 178 11.01 2.87 -8.19
N PRO A 179 10.49 1.75 -7.67
CA PRO A 179 10.06 0.60 -8.46
C PRO A 179 9.12 1.00 -9.60
N THR A 180 9.35 0.42 -10.78
CA THR A 180 8.59 0.75 -11.99
C THR A 180 7.08 0.58 -11.81
N PRO A 181 6.55 -0.54 -11.25
CA PRO A 181 5.10 -0.69 -11.07
C PRO A 181 4.53 0.40 -10.16
N LEU A 182 5.25 0.79 -9.10
CA LEU A 182 4.79 1.82 -8.17
C LEU A 182 4.80 3.23 -8.79
N ARG A 183 5.78 3.54 -9.66
CA ARG A 183 5.78 4.80 -10.43
C ARG A 183 4.57 4.86 -11.37
N GLU A 184 4.26 3.76 -12.03
CA GLU A 184 3.13 3.68 -12.95
C GLU A 184 1.80 3.80 -12.23
N ALA A 185 1.58 3.09 -11.13
CA ALA A 185 0.39 3.21 -10.31
C ALA A 185 0.20 4.66 -9.82
N ARG A 186 1.29 5.31 -9.35
CA ARG A 186 1.28 6.72 -8.94
C ARG A 186 0.90 7.64 -10.10
N ARG A 187 1.47 7.44 -11.28
CA ARG A 187 1.15 8.22 -12.47
C ARG A 187 -0.32 8.09 -12.83
N LEU A 188 -0.86 6.87 -12.88
CA LEU A 188 -2.24 6.60 -13.24
C LEU A 188 -3.23 7.21 -12.24
N ALA A 189 -3.00 7.06 -10.93
CA ALA A 189 -3.85 7.67 -9.91
C ALA A 189 -3.88 9.20 -10.03
N ARG A 190 -2.72 9.84 -10.29
CA ARG A 190 -2.62 11.28 -10.50
C ARG A 190 -3.25 11.74 -11.81
N THR A 191 -3.20 10.91 -12.85
CA THR A 191 -3.88 11.15 -14.13
C THR A 191 -5.39 11.07 -13.93
N ALA A 192 -5.91 10.04 -13.29
CA ALA A 192 -7.32 9.92 -12.94
C ALA A 192 -7.83 11.14 -12.15
N ARG A 193 -7.04 11.62 -11.17
CA ARG A 193 -7.34 12.86 -10.45
C ARG A 193 -7.43 14.09 -11.35
N SER A 194 -6.63 14.15 -12.41
CA SER A 194 -6.63 15.31 -13.31
C SER A 194 -7.85 15.35 -14.24
N TYR A 195 -8.44 14.21 -14.54
CA TYR A 195 -9.65 14.09 -15.37
C TYR A 195 -10.94 14.01 -14.53
N GLY A 196 -10.86 13.53 -13.29
CA GLY A 196 -11.97 13.54 -12.34
C GLY A 196 -11.93 14.84 -11.53
N GLY A 197 -12.43 15.94 -12.13
CA GLY A 197 -12.73 17.15 -11.37
C GLY A 197 -13.69 16.84 -10.20
N PRO A 198 -13.79 17.71 -9.18
CA PRO A 198 -14.76 17.51 -8.12
C PRO A 198 -16.17 17.52 -8.75
N THR A 199 -16.86 16.39 -8.70
CA THR A 199 -18.30 16.31 -8.87
C THR A 199 -18.97 16.71 -7.56
#